data_4ba8c42d875402f06c79833314e870be
#
_entry.id   4ba8c42d875402f06c79833314e870be
#
_cell.length_a   1.000
_cell.length_b   1.000
_cell.length_c   1.000
_cell.angle_alpha   90.00
_cell.angle_beta   90.00
_cell.angle_gamma   90.00
#
_symmetry.space_group_name_H-M   'P 1'
#
loop_
_entity.id
_entity.type
_entity.pdbx_description
1 polymer ?
#
loop_
_entity_poly.entity_id
_entity_poly.type
_entity_poly.pdbx_seq_one_letter_code
_entity_poly.pdbx_strand_id
1 'polypeptide(L)'
;MGSEMCIRDRFEPIKLNVVLMRGANDDEIPDFAALTRERPWHVRFIELMPTGANLALSANAFVSCTEALERLQGIAELEPVAGPPGNGPATYYRFPDARGTVGVITPMSHDYCERCNRMRLTADGQLRPCLFGHLQTDLRNPLRRGDDLVPLIRETLRIKPERHWLVQGSDVGSGGLVALSQTGG
;
A
#
# COMPACT_ATOMS: atom_id res chain seq x y z
N MET A 1 5.20 -24.93 -12.91
CA MET A 1 5.15 -25.69 -11.64
C MET A 1 6.43 -25.61 -10.79
N GLY A 2 7.61 -25.28 -11.34
CA GLY A 2 8.86 -25.21 -10.56
C GLY A 2 9.11 -23.90 -9.80
N SER A 3 8.63 -22.74 -10.27
CA SER A 3 8.89 -21.45 -9.65
C SER A 3 8.08 -21.17 -8.39
N GLU A 4 6.83 -21.60 -8.33
CA GLU A 4 5.96 -21.41 -7.15
C GLU A 4 6.44 -22.21 -5.94
N MET A 5 6.94 -23.42 -6.16
CA MET A 5 7.47 -24.27 -5.11
C MET A 5 8.76 -23.69 -4.50
N CYS A 6 9.65 -23.12 -5.33
CA CYS A 6 10.89 -22.51 -4.87
C CYS A 6 10.67 -21.24 -4.05
N ILE A 7 9.66 -20.43 -4.40
CA ILE A 7 9.29 -19.22 -3.65
C ILE A 7 8.69 -19.61 -2.30
N ARG A 8 7.76 -20.58 -2.29
CA ARG A 8 7.06 -21.03 -1.09
C ARG A 8 7.98 -21.59 -0.01
N ASP A 9 9.01 -22.32 -0.41
CA ASP A 9 9.85 -23.10 0.52
C ASP A 9 11.10 -22.34 0.99
N ARG A 10 11.38 -21.14 0.45
CA ARG A 10 12.60 -20.37 0.74
C ARG A 10 12.38 -18.97 1.29
N PHE A 11 11.17 -18.43 1.20
CA PHE A 11 10.88 -17.08 1.64
C PHE A 11 9.79 -17.07 2.71
N GLU A 12 10.14 -16.67 3.92
CA GLU A 12 9.22 -16.42 5.02
C GLU A 12 9.50 -15.05 5.64
N PRO A 13 8.48 -14.28 6.02
CA PRO A 13 7.04 -14.52 5.81
C PRO A 13 6.57 -14.20 4.38
N ILE A 14 5.64 -14.97 3.85
CA ILE A 14 4.96 -14.64 2.57
C ILE A 14 3.84 -13.65 2.85
N LYS A 15 3.87 -12.52 2.12
CA LYS A 15 2.88 -11.45 2.20
C LYS A 15 2.24 -11.26 0.83
N LEU A 16 0.95 -11.57 0.70
CA LEU A 16 0.17 -11.34 -0.52
C LEU A 16 -0.52 -9.98 -0.42
N ASN A 17 -0.36 -9.15 -1.43
CA ASN A 17 -1.06 -7.87 -1.55
C ASN A 17 -2.17 -7.99 -2.57
N VAL A 18 -3.39 -7.71 -2.16
CA VAL A 18 -4.59 -7.73 -3.01
C VAL A 18 -5.18 -6.33 -3.02
N VAL A 19 -5.10 -5.64 -4.15
CA VAL A 19 -5.80 -4.37 -4.34
C VAL A 19 -7.25 -4.69 -4.64
N LEU A 20 -8.16 -4.24 -3.78
CA LEU A 20 -9.58 -4.50 -3.94
C LEU A 20 -10.20 -3.61 -5.02
N MET A 21 -10.91 -4.24 -5.94
CA MET A 21 -11.61 -3.57 -7.03
C MET A 21 -13.01 -4.17 -7.22
N ARG A 22 -14.04 -3.32 -7.10
CA ARG A 22 -15.44 -3.72 -7.30
C ARG A 22 -15.67 -4.24 -8.71
N GLY A 23 -16.33 -5.40 -8.79
CA GLY A 23 -16.63 -6.08 -10.05
C GLY A 23 -15.44 -6.74 -10.74
N ALA A 24 -14.27 -6.78 -10.07
CA ALA A 24 -13.09 -7.46 -10.58
C ALA A 24 -12.61 -8.60 -9.65
N ASN A 25 -12.55 -8.34 -8.34
CA ASN A 25 -12.08 -9.32 -7.36
C ASN A 25 -12.70 -9.12 -5.96
N ASP A 26 -13.72 -8.30 -5.84
CA ASP A 26 -14.38 -8.04 -4.56
C ASP A 26 -15.22 -9.24 -4.09
N ASP A 27 -15.61 -10.13 -4.97
CA ASP A 27 -16.26 -11.41 -4.69
C ASP A 27 -15.26 -12.48 -4.19
N GLU A 28 -13.98 -12.36 -4.52
CA GLU A 28 -12.90 -13.28 -4.12
C GLU A 28 -12.33 -12.99 -2.71
N ILE A 29 -12.81 -11.96 -1.99
CA ILE A 29 -12.32 -11.62 -0.64
C ILE A 29 -12.32 -12.84 0.30
N PRO A 30 -13.39 -13.66 0.38
CA PRO A 30 -13.40 -14.87 1.21
C PRO A 30 -12.32 -15.89 0.81
N ASP A 31 -12.10 -16.10 -0.48
CA ASP A 31 -11.16 -17.08 -1.01
C ASP A 31 -9.72 -16.68 -0.70
N PHE A 32 -9.37 -15.41 -0.88
CA PHE A 32 -8.07 -14.89 -0.46
C PHE A 32 -7.86 -15.04 1.05
N ALA A 33 -8.87 -14.75 1.86
CA ALA A 33 -8.79 -14.88 3.31
C ALA A 33 -8.65 -16.35 3.75
N ALA A 34 -9.27 -17.30 3.04
CA ALA A 34 -9.16 -18.73 3.32
C ALA A 34 -7.72 -19.24 3.20
N LEU A 35 -6.88 -18.64 2.35
CA LEU A 35 -5.46 -18.97 2.25
C LEU A 35 -4.71 -18.80 3.58
N THR A 36 -5.16 -17.90 4.46
CA THR A 36 -4.56 -17.69 5.77
C THR A 36 -4.83 -18.83 6.76
N ARG A 37 -5.90 -19.59 6.56
CA ARG A 37 -6.22 -20.79 7.35
C ARG A 37 -5.34 -21.96 6.97
N GLU A 38 -5.19 -22.19 5.68
CA GLU A 38 -4.42 -23.31 5.15
C GLU A 38 -2.90 -23.11 5.27
N ARG A 39 -2.43 -21.85 5.15
CA ARG A 39 -1.02 -21.50 5.04
C ARG A 39 -0.62 -20.39 6.03
N PRO A 40 0.64 -20.33 6.46
CA PRO A 40 1.13 -19.24 7.32
C PRO A 40 1.37 -17.95 6.48
N TRP A 41 0.45 -17.60 5.62
CA TRP A 41 0.55 -16.45 4.74
C TRP A 41 -0.18 -15.24 5.32
N HIS A 42 0.31 -14.06 4.99
CA HIS A 42 -0.27 -12.78 5.37
C HIS A 42 -0.95 -12.16 4.16
N VAL A 43 -2.26 -12.31 4.04
CA VAL A 43 -3.05 -11.71 2.96
C VAL A 43 -3.40 -10.28 3.37
N ARG A 44 -3.01 -9.29 2.56
CA ARG A 44 -3.24 -7.87 2.83
C ARG A 44 -4.14 -7.28 1.76
N PHE A 45 -5.34 -6.89 2.15
CA PHE A 45 -6.26 -6.12 1.33
C PHE A 45 -5.87 -4.64 1.34
N ILE A 46 -5.85 -4.04 0.17
CA ILE A 46 -5.42 -2.66 -0.04
C ILE A 46 -6.53 -1.93 -0.78
N GLU A 47 -6.94 -0.80 -0.28
CA GLU A 47 -7.87 0.07 -0.98
C GLU A 47 -7.28 0.59 -2.29
N LEU A 48 -8.10 0.61 -3.35
CA LEU A 48 -7.72 1.16 -4.63
C LEU A 48 -7.39 2.65 -4.49
N MET A 49 -6.18 3.01 -4.87
CA MET A 49 -5.70 4.39 -4.81
C MET A 49 -5.83 5.07 -6.17
N PRO A 50 -6.33 6.32 -6.25
CA PRO A 50 -6.34 7.09 -7.49
C PRO A 50 -4.90 7.50 -7.86
N THR A 51 -4.24 6.72 -8.71
CA THR A 51 -2.89 6.98 -9.19
C THR A 51 -2.84 6.99 -10.70
N GLY A 52 -2.27 8.04 -11.30
CA GLY A 52 -2.01 8.12 -12.75
C GLY A 52 -3.21 7.66 -13.62
N ALA A 53 -3.04 6.54 -14.32
CA ALA A 53 -4.05 6.00 -15.23
C ALA A 53 -5.34 5.49 -14.54
N ASN A 54 -5.34 5.29 -13.22
CA ASN A 54 -6.47 4.70 -12.49
C ASN A 54 -7.48 5.73 -11.98
N LEU A 55 -7.27 7.02 -12.22
CA LEU A 55 -8.10 8.08 -11.68
C LEU A 55 -9.59 7.93 -12.08
N ALA A 56 -9.86 7.57 -13.33
CA ALA A 56 -11.22 7.36 -13.82
C ALA A 56 -11.87 6.07 -13.32
N LEU A 57 -11.07 5.05 -13.01
CA LEU A 57 -11.56 3.75 -12.51
C LEU A 57 -11.84 3.78 -11.00
N SER A 58 -11.10 4.59 -10.25
CA SER A 58 -11.10 4.55 -8.78
C SER A 58 -12.46 4.91 -8.16
N ALA A 59 -13.23 5.81 -8.76
CA ALA A 59 -14.50 6.26 -8.20
C ALA A 59 -15.57 5.15 -8.17
N ASN A 60 -15.65 4.34 -9.24
CA ASN A 60 -16.67 3.29 -9.39
C ASN A 60 -16.18 1.91 -8.92
N ALA A 61 -14.88 1.69 -8.92
CA ALA A 61 -14.27 0.41 -8.55
C ALA A 61 -13.78 0.37 -7.09
N PHE A 62 -13.98 1.41 -6.32
CA PHE A 62 -13.54 1.48 -4.92
C PHE A 62 -14.30 0.48 -4.04
N VAL A 63 -13.54 -0.28 -3.25
CA VAL A 63 -14.01 -1.12 -2.15
C VAL A 63 -13.23 -0.73 -0.91
N SER A 64 -13.93 -0.34 0.16
CA SER A 64 -13.26 -0.02 1.42
C SER A 64 -12.77 -1.28 2.14
N CYS A 65 -11.68 -1.17 2.87
CA CYS A 65 -11.24 -2.26 3.73
C CYS A 65 -12.22 -2.54 4.88
N THR A 66 -13.03 -1.57 5.28
CA THR A 66 -14.13 -1.77 6.26
C THR A 66 -15.15 -2.75 5.70
N GLU A 67 -15.60 -2.53 4.45
CA GLU A 67 -16.51 -3.46 3.77
C GLU A 67 -15.92 -4.86 3.65
N ALA A 68 -14.61 -4.97 3.34
CA ALA A 68 -13.94 -6.26 3.28
C ALA A 68 -13.92 -6.97 4.64
N LEU A 69 -13.63 -6.24 5.73
CA LEU A 69 -13.65 -6.80 7.09
C LEU A 69 -15.06 -7.23 7.50
N GLU A 70 -16.10 -6.44 7.20
CA GLU A 70 -17.50 -6.80 7.49
C GLU A 70 -17.90 -8.09 6.78
N ARG A 71 -17.53 -8.27 5.51
CA ARG A 71 -17.77 -9.50 4.76
C ARG A 71 -17.09 -10.70 5.41
N LEU A 72 -15.85 -10.56 5.88
CA LEU A 72 -15.10 -11.62 6.55
C LEU A 72 -15.64 -11.94 7.95
N GLN A 73 -16.07 -10.92 8.70
CA GLN A 73 -16.73 -11.10 10.00
C GLN A 73 -18.07 -11.81 9.88
N GLY A 74 -18.76 -11.67 8.75
CA GLY A 74 -19.96 -12.47 8.46
C GLY A 74 -19.68 -13.97 8.27
N ILE A 75 -18.41 -14.38 8.05
CA ILE A 75 -18.00 -15.77 7.88
C ILE A 75 -17.50 -16.37 9.20
N ALA A 76 -16.67 -15.62 9.93
CA ALA A 76 -16.10 -16.03 11.21
C ALA A 76 -15.56 -14.82 11.98
N GLU A 77 -15.43 -14.97 13.28
CA GLU A 77 -14.81 -13.96 14.15
C GLU A 77 -13.38 -13.62 13.71
N LEU A 78 -13.06 -12.34 13.71
CA LEU A 78 -11.73 -11.81 13.40
C LEU A 78 -11.17 -11.10 14.63
N GLU A 79 -10.09 -11.60 15.18
CA GLU A 79 -9.39 -10.99 16.32
C GLU A 79 -8.27 -10.08 15.86
N PRO A 80 -8.13 -8.86 16.42
CA PRO A 80 -6.97 -8.03 16.18
C PRO A 80 -5.69 -8.70 16.68
N VAL A 81 -4.63 -8.72 15.86
CA VAL A 81 -3.35 -9.34 16.23
C VAL A 81 -2.16 -8.47 15.80
N ALA A 82 -1.01 -8.72 16.40
CA ALA A 82 0.25 -8.15 15.92
C ALA A 82 0.57 -8.69 14.51
N GLY A 83 1.00 -7.80 13.64
CA GLY A 83 1.43 -8.19 12.29
C GLY A 83 2.80 -8.83 12.26
N PRO A 84 3.19 -9.40 11.11
CA PRO A 84 4.55 -9.88 10.90
C PRO A 84 5.56 -8.72 11.01
N PRO A 85 6.84 -9.01 11.33
CA PRO A 85 7.86 -7.99 11.48
C PRO A 85 7.93 -7.03 10.28
N GLY A 86 8.09 -5.73 10.57
CA GLY A 86 8.22 -4.66 9.59
C GLY A 86 7.45 -3.38 9.96
N ASN A 87 7.71 -2.30 9.23
CA ASN A 87 7.12 -0.96 9.44
C ASN A 87 6.02 -0.67 8.40
N GLY A 88 5.22 -1.70 8.03
CA GLY A 88 4.11 -1.53 7.09
C GLY A 88 2.90 -0.82 7.72
N PRO A 89 2.02 -0.19 6.91
CA PRO A 89 0.83 0.51 7.40
C PRO A 89 -0.34 -0.43 7.69
N ALA A 90 -0.19 -1.73 7.47
CA ALA A 90 -1.29 -2.67 7.61
C ALA A 90 -1.67 -2.88 9.08
N THR A 91 -2.97 -2.88 9.36
CA THR A 91 -3.56 -3.41 10.58
C THR A 91 -3.91 -4.87 10.35
N TYR A 92 -3.62 -5.74 11.31
CA TYR A 92 -3.76 -7.18 11.13
C TYR A 92 -4.81 -7.80 12.04
N TYR A 93 -5.46 -8.83 11.49
CA TYR A 93 -6.48 -9.65 12.12
C TYR A 93 -6.19 -11.12 11.86
N ARG A 94 -6.79 -12.01 12.66
CA ARG A 94 -6.65 -13.46 12.51
C ARG A 94 -7.98 -14.15 12.78
N PHE A 95 -8.31 -15.16 11.99
CA PHE A 95 -9.33 -16.14 12.35
C PHE A 95 -8.78 -17.08 13.43
N PRO A 96 -9.61 -17.57 14.37
CA PRO A 96 -9.15 -18.42 15.47
C PRO A 96 -8.39 -19.66 15.01
N ASP A 97 -8.75 -20.22 13.86
CA ASP A 97 -8.18 -21.43 13.25
C ASP A 97 -7.07 -21.14 12.22
N ALA A 98 -6.71 -19.87 12.01
CA ALA A 98 -5.78 -19.51 10.94
C ALA A 98 -4.32 -19.59 11.37
N ARG A 99 -3.49 -20.08 10.45
CA ARG A 99 -2.01 -20.12 10.57
C ARG A 99 -1.38 -18.78 10.19
N GLY A 100 -2.02 -18.04 9.28
CA GLY A 100 -1.60 -16.73 8.79
C GLY A 100 -2.45 -15.59 9.35
N THR A 101 -2.43 -14.44 8.69
CA THR A 101 -3.21 -13.27 9.11
C THR A 101 -3.83 -12.55 7.91
N VAL A 102 -4.97 -11.90 8.15
CA VAL A 102 -5.55 -10.92 7.24
C VAL A 102 -5.07 -9.54 7.65
N GLY A 103 -4.54 -8.78 6.71
CA GLY A 103 -4.14 -7.39 6.90
C GLY A 103 -5.02 -6.45 6.09
N VAL A 104 -5.21 -5.22 6.56
CA VAL A 104 -5.87 -4.16 5.80
C VAL A 104 -4.98 -2.92 5.72
N ILE A 105 -4.95 -2.30 4.54
CA ILE A 105 -4.23 -1.06 4.28
C ILE A 105 -5.25 -0.07 3.73
N THR A 106 -5.51 0.98 4.49
CA THR A 106 -6.63 1.93 4.31
C THR A 106 -6.15 3.34 3.92
N PRO A 107 -5.48 3.52 2.76
CA PRO A 107 -4.95 4.84 2.39
C PRO A 107 -6.04 5.87 2.11
N MET A 108 -7.27 5.43 1.81
CA MET A 108 -8.36 6.30 1.38
C MET A 108 -9.40 6.51 2.47
N SER A 109 -9.85 5.44 3.14
CA SER A 109 -10.92 5.52 4.15
C SER A 109 -10.40 5.95 5.53
N HIS A 110 -9.22 5.46 5.93
CA HIS A 110 -8.58 5.79 7.22
C HIS A 110 -7.11 6.03 6.98
N ASP A 111 -6.75 7.25 6.64
CA ASP A 111 -5.37 7.57 6.32
C ASP A 111 -4.42 7.28 7.49
N TYR A 112 -3.23 6.82 7.16
CA TYR A 112 -2.15 6.56 8.11
C TYR A 112 -1.03 7.60 7.99
N CYS A 113 -1.34 8.77 7.48
CA CYS A 113 -0.37 9.83 7.18
C CYS A 113 0.47 10.23 8.38
N GLU A 114 -0.11 10.34 9.57
CA GLU A 114 0.60 10.68 10.81
C GLU A 114 1.73 9.72 11.17
N ARG A 115 1.61 8.45 10.76
CA ARG A 115 2.61 7.40 10.99
C ARG A 115 3.38 7.03 9.73
N CYS A 116 3.20 7.79 8.65
CA CYS A 116 3.82 7.48 7.36
C CYS A 116 5.30 7.85 7.34
N ASN A 117 6.16 6.87 7.34
CA ASN A 117 7.62 7.00 7.24
C ASN A 117 8.17 6.78 5.81
N ARG A 118 7.31 6.89 4.77
CA ARG A 118 7.69 6.57 3.40
C ARG A 118 8.09 7.80 2.61
N MET A 119 9.12 7.60 1.80
CA MET A 119 9.46 8.42 0.63
C MET A 119 9.59 7.51 -0.58
N ARG A 120 9.55 8.07 -1.77
CA ARG A 120 9.71 7.34 -3.03
C ARG A 120 10.76 8.00 -3.89
N LEU A 121 11.62 7.17 -4.45
CA LEU A 121 12.58 7.58 -5.46
C LEU A 121 12.06 7.12 -6.82
N THR A 122 11.91 8.06 -7.75
CA THR A 122 11.50 7.75 -9.12
C THR A 122 12.68 7.22 -9.95
N ALA A 123 12.41 6.55 -11.06
CA ALA A 123 13.44 6.00 -11.95
C ALA A 123 14.35 7.08 -12.55
N ASP A 124 13.85 8.32 -12.67
CA ASP A 124 14.62 9.48 -13.16
C ASP A 124 15.36 10.23 -12.03
N GLY A 125 15.32 9.71 -10.80
CA GLY A 125 16.09 10.22 -9.66
C GLY A 125 15.44 11.38 -8.90
N GLN A 126 14.10 11.50 -8.96
CA GLN A 126 13.37 12.47 -8.15
C GLN A 126 12.93 11.85 -6.84
N LEU A 127 13.27 12.45 -5.70
CA LEU A 127 12.81 12.04 -4.38
C LEU A 127 11.48 12.71 -4.05
N ARG A 128 10.44 11.92 -3.82
CA ARG A 128 9.08 12.36 -3.49
C ARG A 128 8.76 12.06 -2.03
N PRO A 129 8.39 13.05 -1.21
CA PRO A 129 8.04 12.83 0.19
C PRO A 129 6.68 12.16 0.37
N CYS A 130 5.77 12.27 -0.62
CA CYS A 130 4.44 11.69 -0.60
C CYS A 130 4.06 11.14 -1.98
N LEU A 131 3.37 10.00 -2.03
CA LEU A 131 2.87 9.41 -3.27
C LEU A 131 1.86 10.32 -3.98
N PHE A 132 0.99 10.96 -3.20
CA PHE A 132 -0.10 11.81 -3.70
C PHE A 132 0.28 13.30 -3.77
N GLY A 133 1.52 13.65 -3.45
CA GLY A 133 2.00 15.03 -3.49
C GLY A 133 2.69 15.36 -4.80
N HIS A 134 2.78 16.66 -5.10
CA HIS A 134 3.50 17.20 -6.27
C HIS A 134 4.97 17.51 -5.96
N LEU A 135 5.31 17.59 -4.68
CA LEU A 135 6.67 17.93 -4.24
C LEU A 135 7.65 16.84 -4.63
N GLN A 136 8.77 17.26 -5.17
CA GLN A 136 9.89 16.37 -5.51
C GLN A 136 11.21 17.13 -5.46
N THR A 137 12.28 16.40 -5.15
CA THR A 137 13.65 16.92 -5.08
C THR A 137 14.53 16.13 -6.05
N ASP A 138 15.24 16.82 -6.92
CA ASP A 138 16.21 16.18 -7.82
C ASP A 138 17.44 15.70 -7.04
N LEU A 139 17.63 14.38 -7.00
CA LEU A 139 18.84 13.77 -6.45
C LEU A 139 19.82 13.34 -7.53
N ARG A 140 19.36 13.15 -8.78
CA ARG A 140 20.17 12.64 -9.87
C ARG A 140 21.32 13.59 -10.26
N ASN A 141 21.00 14.87 -10.48
CA ASN A 141 22.00 15.82 -10.94
C ASN A 141 23.05 16.14 -9.86
N PRO A 142 22.67 16.40 -8.59
CA PRO A 142 23.64 16.50 -7.50
C PRO A 142 24.53 15.26 -7.36
N LEU A 143 23.94 14.06 -7.40
CA LEU A 143 24.71 12.81 -7.34
C LEU A 143 25.77 12.71 -8.45
N ARG A 144 25.40 13.08 -9.68
CA ARG A 144 26.32 13.05 -10.83
C ARG A 144 27.46 14.07 -10.73
N ARG A 145 27.26 15.15 -9.97
CA ARG A 145 28.32 16.12 -9.67
C ARG A 145 29.20 15.71 -8.50
N GLY A 146 28.85 14.64 -7.77
CA GLY A 146 29.54 14.22 -6.56
C GLY A 146 29.14 15.00 -5.30
N ASP A 147 27.97 15.69 -5.34
CA ASP A 147 27.48 16.47 -4.21
C ASP A 147 27.00 15.53 -3.08
N ASP A 148 27.05 16.01 -1.82
CA ASP A 148 26.44 15.32 -0.69
C ASP A 148 24.92 15.41 -0.78
N LEU A 149 24.23 14.25 -0.81
CA LEU A 149 22.78 14.16 -0.92
C LEU A 149 22.05 14.29 0.44
N VAL A 150 22.77 14.13 1.55
CA VAL A 150 22.16 14.13 2.88
C VAL A 150 21.37 15.42 3.18
N PRO A 151 21.87 16.62 2.87
CA PRO A 151 21.12 17.86 3.06
C PRO A 151 19.82 17.89 2.25
N LEU A 152 19.85 17.44 0.99
CA LEU A 152 18.67 17.39 0.11
C LEU A 152 17.60 16.42 0.61
N ILE A 153 18.02 15.25 1.07
CA ILE A 153 17.12 14.24 1.65
C ILE A 153 16.47 14.80 2.93
N ARG A 154 17.25 15.44 3.79
CA ARG A 154 16.73 16.08 5.01
C ARG A 154 15.73 17.18 4.71
N GLU A 155 16.01 18.02 3.72
CA GLU A 155 15.08 19.07 3.30
C GLU A 155 13.81 18.49 2.72
N THR A 156 13.90 17.42 1.90
CA THR A 156 12.72 16.71 1.40
C THR A 156 11.86 16.14 2.52
N LEU A 157 12.47 15.66 3.62
CA LEU A 157 11.75 15.22 4.80
C LEU A 157 11.03 16.37 5.50
N ARG A 158 11.65 17.57 5.59
CA ARG A 158 11.05 18.73 6.24
C ARG A 158 9.83 19.27 5.51
N ILE A 159 9.82 19.18 4.18
CA ILE A 159 8.68 19.60 3.35
C ILE A 159 7.63 18.50 3.16
N LYS A 160 7.82 17.33 3.78
CA LYS A 160 6.81 16.27 3.73
C LYS A 160 5.52 16.75 4.37
N PRO A 161 4.37 16.68 3.64
CA PRO A 161 3.09 17.10 4.20
C PRO A 161 2.65 16.14 5.32
N GLU A 162 1.98 16.67 6.34
CA GLU A 162 1.40 15.88 7.42
C GLU A 162 0.33 14.92 6.92
N ARG A 163 -0.44 15.34 5.91
CA ARG A 163 -1.48 14.53 5.26
C ARG A 163 -1.43 14.69 3.75
N HIS A 164 -1.90 13.68 3.04
CA HIS A 164 -2.01 13.78 1.58
C HIS A 164 -3.23 14.61 1.16
N TRP A 165 -3.12 15.24 0.00
CA TRP A 165 -4.10 16.21 -0.52
C TRP A 165 -5.46 15.60 -0.90
N LEU A 166 -5.54 14.29 -1.13
CA LEU A 166 -6.76 13.62 -1.58
C LEU A 166 -7.89 13.61 -0.54
N VAL A 167 -7.55 13.70 0.76
CA VAL A 167 -8.53 13.71 1.85
C VAL A 167 -9.28 15.05 1.93
N GLN A 168 -8.73 16.12 1.37
CA GLN A 168 -9.28 17.46 1.51
C GLN A 168 -10.23 17.88 0.37
N GLY A 169 -10.61 16.96 -0.54
CA GLY A 169 -11.53 17.26 -1.64
C GLY A 169 -11.00 18.32 -2.62
N SER A 170 -9.73 18.66 -2.56
CA SER A 170 -9.11 19.55 -3.53
C SER A 170 -8.97 18.81 -4.86
N ASP A 171 -9.39 19.47 -5.92
CA ASP A 171 -9.23 19.02 -7.31
C ASP A 171 -7.83 18.43 -7.51
N VAL A 172 -7.79 17.14 -7.79
CA VAL A 172 -6.55 16.46 -8.19
C VAL A 172 -6.26 16.96 -9.61
N GLY A 173 -5.65 18.14 -9.70
CA GLY A 173 -5.17 18.65 -10.98
C GLY A 173 -4.36 17.54 -11.66
N SER A 174 -4.65 17.29 -12.92
CA SER A 174 -4.11 16.21 -13.76
C SER A 174 -2.58 16.16 -13.86
N GLY A 175 -1.86 17.06 -13.21
CA GLY A 175 -0.40 17.20 -13.29
C GLY A 175 0.44 16.52 -12.20
N GLY A 176 -0.16 15.86 -11.20
CA GLY A 176 0.61 15.47 -10.03
C GLY A 176 0.64 14.00 -9.65
N LEU A 177 -0.28 13.19 -10.14
CA LEU A 177 -0.33 11.78 -9.81
C LEU A 177 0.56 10.98 -10.77
N VAL A 178 1.66 10.48 -10.23
CA VAL A 178 2.61 9.64 -10.98
C VAL A 178 2.14 8.19 -10.92
N ALA A 179 2.25 7.47 -12.03
CA ALA A 179 1.97 6.03 -12.02
C ALA A 179 2.91 5.29 -11.06
N LEU A 180 2.41 4.27 -10.36
CA LEU A 180 3.21 3.48 -9.42
C LEU A 180 4.44 2.86 -10.10
N SER A 181 4.33 2.47 -11.37
CA SER A 181 5.44 1.96 -12.18
C SER A 181 6.61 2.94 -12.33
N GLN A 182 6.35 4.24 -12.21
CA GLN A 182 7.40 5.28 -12.27
C GLN A 182 8.08 5.54 -10.92
N THR A 183 7.51 5.02 -9.83
CA THR A 183 8.00 5.23 -8.46
C THR A 183 8.51 3.94 -7.81
N GLY A 184 8.84 2.92 -8.60
CA GLY A 184 9.46 1.70 -8.10
C GLY A 184 8.57 0.85 -7.17
N GLY A 185 7.28 0.87 -7.36
CA GLY A 185 6.35 0.09 -6.53
C GLY A 185 5.21 -0.49 -7.30
#